data_7f1dd9ca68b7ceffb805ebb549eb6edf
#
_entry.id   7f1dd9ca68b7ceffb805ebb549eb6edf
#
_cell.length_a   1.000
_cell.length_b   1.000
_cell.length_c   1.000
_cell.angle_alpha   90.00
_cell.angle_beta   90.00
_cell.angle_gamma   90.00
#
_symmetry.space_group_name_H-M   'P 1'
#
loop_
_entity.id
_entity.type
_entity.pdbx_description
1 polymer ?
#
loop_
_entity_poly.entity_id
_entity_poly.type
_entity_poly.pdbx_seq_one_letter_code
_entity_poly.pdbx_strand_id
1 'polypeptide(L)'
;YLFPRVVAAGNYSRIGIARVRFDAAGLPMGVEWLGYALEPEQPYEKNPKTGGGVEDPRITFIDPLDCYVMAYTAYGPEGPRVALAVSHDFFDWRRLGLVRFGAQGRVDFDGLSNKDAAFFPQAVNDPDGRSALALFHRPSFRVQTATGRRRTMVPDGLRERRDSMWLAYVPLEAAHADIAALTWA
;
A
#
# COMPACT_ATOMS: atom_id res chain seq x y z
N TYR A 1 -14.80 -5.40 -10.65
CA TYR A 1 -13.96 -6.42 -10.04
C TYR A 1 -13.83 -6.21 -8.54
N LEU A 2 -13.52 -7.29 -7.79
CA LEU A 2 -13.16 -7.29 -6.38
C LEU A 2 -11.76 -7.84 -6.22
N PHE A 3 -11.03 -7.28 -5.28
CA PHE A 3 -9.69 -7.74 -4.91
C PHE A 3 -9.68 -8.13 -3.42
N PRO A 4 -10.26 -9.29 -3.08
CA PRO A 4 -10.35 -9.71 -1.70
C PRO A 4 -8.98 -10.13 -1.16
N ARG A 5 -8.71 -9.81 0.10
CA ARG A 5 -7.67 -10.49 0.86
C ARG A 5 -8.13 -11.90 1.18
N VAL A 6 -7.35 -12.87 0.78
CA VAL A 6 -7.59 -14.30 1.02
C VAL A 6 -6.54 -14.81 1.98
N VAL A 7 -6.96 -15.32 3.14
CA VAL A 7 -6.06 -15.82 4.18
C VAL A 7 -6.01 -17.34 4.12
N ALA A 8 -4.83 -17.89 3.86
CA ALA A 8 -4.59 -19.32 3.84
C ALA A 8 -4.18 -19.87 5.22
N ALA A 9 -4.04 -21.19 5.31
CA ALA A 9 -3.48 -21.83 6.49
C ALA A 9 -2.12 -21.25 6.85
N GLY A 10 -1.83 -21.09 8.15
CA GLY A 10 -0.62 -20.46 8.62
C GLY A 10 -0.68 -18.92 8.61
N ASN A 11 -1.88 -18.33 8.46
CA ASN A 11 -2.10 -16.89 8.42
C ASN A 11 -1.32 -16.19 7.28
N TYR A 12 -1.26 -16.86 6.12
CA TYR A 12 -0.62 -16.31 4.92
C TYR A 12 -1.65 -15.67 4.02
N SER A 13 -1.46 -14.38 3.73
CA SER A 13 -2.39 -13.55 2.96
C SER A 13 -1.99 -13.45 1.48
N ARG A 14 -2.98 -13.50 0.61
CA ARG A 14 -2.91 -13.27 -0.84
C ARG A 14 -3.96 -12.28 -1.26
N ILE A 15 -3.78 -11.65 -2.40
CA ILE A 15 -4.79 -10.78 -3.00
C ILE A 15 -5.42 -11.56 -4.17
N GLY A 16 -6.70 -11.85 -4.03
CA GLY A 16 -7.49 -12.49 -5.08
C GLY A 16 -7.98 -11.49 -6.11
N ILE A 17 -8.53 -12.01 -7.20
CA ILE A 17 -9.33 -11.25 -8.16
C ILE A 17 -10.62 -12.01 -8.45
N ALA A 18 -11.74 -11.31 -8.41
CA ALA A 18 -13.05 -11.85 -8.70
C ALA A 18 -13.91 -10.87 -9.49
N ARG A 19 -14.81 -11.39 -10.30
CA ARG A 19 -15.78 -10.61 -11.07
C ARG A 19 -17.15 -10.69 -10.41
N VAL A 20 -17.78 -9.55 -10.16
CA VAL A 20 -19.20 -9.51 -9.78
C VAL A 20 -20.05 -9.61 -11.04
N ARG A 21 -21.00 -10.52 -11.05
CA ARG A 21 -22.02 -10.64 -12.09
C ARG A 21 -23.28 -9.91 -11.64
N PHE A 22 -23.87 -9.16 -12.56
CA PHE A 22 -25.08 -8.39 -12.32
C PHE A 22 -26.21 -8.90 -13.23
N ASP A 23 -27.44 -8.76 -12.77
CA ASP A 23 -28.64 -9.00 -13.60
C ASP A 23 -28.95 -7.77 -14.50
N ALA A 24 -30.04 -7.87 -15.26
CA ALA A 24 -30.49 -6.79 -16.14
C ALA A 24 -30.93 -5.52 -15.39
N ALA A 25 -31.24 -5.61 -14.11
CA ALA A 25 -31.60 -4.49 -13.23
C ALA A 25 -30.35 -3.89 -12.52
N GLY A 26 -29.16 -4.42 -12.77
CA GLY A 26 -27.93 -3.98 -12.12
C GLY A 26 -27.73 -4.51 -10.70
N LEU A 27 -28.47 -5.54 -10.30
CA LEU A 27 -28.32 -6.16 -8.98
C LEU A 27 -27.24 -7.26 -9.01
N PRO A 28 -26.38 -7.35 -7.98
CA PRO A 28 -25.34 -8.37 -7.93
C PRO A 28 -25.97 -9.76 -7.73
N MET A 29 -25.67 -10.67 -8.67
CA MET A 29 -26.20 -12.03 -8.72
C MET A 29 -25.20 -13.09 -8.28
N GLY A 30 -23.94 -12.74 -8.18
CA GLY A 30 -22.90 -13.68 -7.77
C GLY A 30 -21.50 -13.18 -8.06
N VAL A 31 -20.53 -13.97 -7.63
CA VAL A 31 -19.12 -13.67 -7.77
C VAL A 31 -18.44 -14.84 -8.47
N GLU A 32 -17.69 -14.54 -9.51
CA GLU A 32 -16.85 -15.49 -10.23
C GLU A 32 -15.41 -15.29 -9.80
N TRP A 33 -14.79 -16.34 -9.28
CA TRP A 33 -13.38 -16.33 -8.91
C TRP A 33 -12.51 -16.42 -10.16
N LEU A 34 -11.54 -15.51 -10.31
CA LEU A 34 -10.65 -15.46 -11.46
C LEU A 34 -9.20 -15.84 -11.15
N GLY A 35 -8.84 -15.96 -9.87
CA GLY A 35 -7.49 -16.34 -9.45
C GLY A 35 -6.89 -15.36 -8.46
N TYR A 36 -5.56 -15.31 -8.42
CA TYR A 36 -4.80 -14.38 -7.57
C TYR A 36 -4.20 -13.24 -8.40
N ALA A 37 -4.39 -12.01 -7.93
CA ALA A 37 -3.72 -10.84 -8.45
C ALA A 37 -2.27 -10.76 -7.95
N LEU A 38 -2.07 -11.02 -6.64
CA LEU A 38 -0.74 -11.09 -6.04
C LEU A 38 -0.67 -12.25 -5.03
N GLU A 39 0.40 -13.02 -5.11
CA GLU A 39 0.82 -13.98 -4.09
C GLU A 39 2.17 -13.53 -3.51
N PRO A 40 2.50 -13.89 -2.25
CA PRO A 40 3.77 -13.49 -1.65
C PRO A 40 4.98 -14.05 -2.41
N GLU A 41 5.78 -13.19 -3.01
CA GLU A 41 6.97 -13.57 -3.78
C GLU A 41 8.24 -12.95 -3.22
N GLN A 42 8.16 -11.69 -2.84
CA GLN A 42 9.32 -10.92 -2.40
C GLN A 42 9.68 -11.23 -0.94
N PRO A 43 10.95 -11.09 -0.53
CA PRO A 43 11.36 -11.31 0.85
C PRO A 43 10.58 -10.48 1.87
N TYR A 44 10.21 -9.25 1.50
CA TYR A 44 9.44 -8.35 2.35
C TYR A 44 7.94 -8.68 2.45
N GLU A 45 7.48 -9.69 1.71
CA GLU A 45 6.12 -10.23 1.76
C GLU A 45 6.05 -11.57 2.51
N LYS A 46 7.19 -12.16 2.88
CA LYS A 46 7.28 -13.50 3.46
C LYS A 46 7.72 -13.46 4.90
N ASN A 47 6.87 -13.95 5.80
CA ASN A 47 7.21 -14.11 7.20
C ASN A 47 6.92 -15.55 7.65
N PRO A 48 7.89 -16.47 7.52
CA PRO A 48 7.68 -17.89 7.80
C PRO A 48 7.39 -18.21 9.26
N LYS A 49 7.61 -17.26 10.17
CA LYS A 49 7.44 -17.48 11.62
C LYS A 49 6.05 -17.15 12.14
N THR A 50 5.39 -16.17 11.57
CA THR A 50 4.15 -15.60 12.15
C THR A 50 3.02 -15.43 11.14
N GLY A 51 3.18 -15.95 9.94
CA GLY A 51 2.32 -15.62 8.80
C GLY A 51 2.77 -14.30 8.17
N GLY A 52 1.97 -13.75 7.30
CA GLY A 52 2.30 -12.53 6.55
C GLY A 52 1.67 -12.55 5.17
N GLY A 53 2.35 -11.97 4.21
CA GLY A 53 1.91 -12.00 2.83
C GLY A 53 1.61 -10.63 2.25
N VAL A 54 0.72 -10.63 1.28
CA VAL A 54 0.20 -9.42 0.63
C VAL A 54 -1.23 -9.17 1.11
N GLU A 55 -1.48 -8.00 1.68
CA GLU A 55 -2.69 -7.71 2.46
C GLU A 55 -3.36 -6.41 2.05
N ASP A 56 -4.68 -6.34 2.24
CA ASP A 56 -5.49 -5.13 2.28
C ASP A 56 -5.26 -4.18 1.10
N PRO A 57 -5.47 -4.62 -0.16
CA PRO A 57 -5.20 -3.82 -1.34
C PRO A 57 -6.14 -2.61 -1.44
N ARG A 58 -5.62 -1.51 -1.93
CA ARG A 58 -6.33 -0.30 -2.33
C ARG A 58 -5.91 0.04 -3.74
N ILE A 59 -6.83 -0.04 -4.68
CA ILE A 59 -6.55 0.15 -6.11
C ILE A 59 -7.16 1.47 -6.55
N THR A 60 -6.34 2.30 -7.17
CA THR A 60 -6.75 3.59 -7.71
C THR A 60 -6.27 3.67 -9.16
N PHE A 61 -7.16 4.06 -10.07
CA PHE A 61 -6.75 4.51 -11.39
C PHE A 61 -6.18 5.92 -11.25
N ILE A 62 -4.95 6.10 -11.68
CA ILE A 62 -4.25 7.39 -11.61
C ILE A 62 -4.36 8.04 -12.99
N ASP A 63 -5.32 8.94 -13.15
CA ASP A 63 -5.62 9.59 -14.42
C ASP A 63 -4.37 10.14 -15.15
N PRO A 64 -3.46 10.88 -14.47
CA PRO A 64 -2.28 11.41 -15.12
C PRO A 64 -1.29 10.36 -15.63
N LEU A 65 -1.30 9.14 -15.07
CA LEU A 65 -0.37 8.06 -15.44
C LEU A 65 -1.01 6.99 -16.31
N ASP A 66 -2.33 7.09 -16.57
CA ASP A 66 -3.13 6.14 -17.34
C ASP A 66 -2.90 4.67 -16.91
N CYS A 67 -2.86 4.45 -15.60
CA CYS A 67 -2.67 3.11 -15.05
C CYS A 67 -3.36 2.94 -13.68
N TYR A 68 -3.58 1.68 -13.32
CA TYR A 68 -4.02 1.30 -11.98
C TYR A 68 -2.81 1.14 -11.06
N VAL A 69 -2.87 1.76 -9.89
CA VAL A 69 -1.89 1.59 -8.83
C VAL A 69 -2.55 0.89 -7.66
N MET A 70 -2.02 -0.25 -7.28
CA MET A 70 -2.38 -0.97 -6.06
C MET A 70 -1.39 -0.61 -4.97
N ALA A 71 -1.87 0.05 -3.91
CA ALA A 71 -1.17 0.13 -2.64
C ALA A 71 -1.62 -1.04 -1.77
N TYR A 72 -0.70 -1.81 -1.25
CA TYR A 72 -1.00 -2.97 -0.40
C TYR A 72 -0.05 -3.02 0.80
N THR A 73 -0.44 -3.78 1.81
CA THR A 73 0.42 -4.06 2.95
C THR A 73 1.25 -5.31 2.66
N ALA A 74 2.55 -5.14 2.51
CA ALA A 74 3.50 -6.23 2.49
C ALA A 74 3.89 -6.57 3.94
N TYR A 75 3.54 -7.78 4.40
CA TYR A 75 3.83 -8.20 5.75
C TYR A 75 4.94 -9.25 5.76
N GLY A 76 6.15 -8.77 5.94
CA GLY A 76 7.38 -9.58 6.01
C GLY A 76 8.00 -9.61 7.40
N PRO A 77 9.30 -9.96 7.48
CA PRO A 77 10.02 -10.10 8.76
C PRO A 77 10.11 -8.83 9.59
N GLU A 78 10.09 -7.66 8.92
CA GLU A 78 10.15 -6.34 9.57
C GLU A 78 8.78 -5.78 9.96
N GLY A 79 7.73 -6.59 9.83
CA GLY A 79 6.36 -6.15 10.05
C GLY A 79 5.68 -5.58 8.80
N PRO A 80 4.51 -4.93 8.96
CA PRO A 80 3.75 -4.39 7.86
C PRO A 80 4.42 -3.14 7.26
N ARG A 81 4.58 -3.13 5.94
CA ARG A 81 5.12 -2.02 5.15
C ARG A 81 4.21 -1.76 3.95
N VAL A 82 4.13 -0.51 3.53
CA VAL A 82 3.40 -0.17 2.30
C VAL A 82 4.24 -0.60 1.10
N ALA A 83 3.62 -1.31 0.17
CA ALA A 83 4.20 -1.66 -1.12
C ALA A 83 3.25 -1.30 -2.26
N LEU A 84 3.80 -1.16 -3.46
CA LEU A 84 3.05 -0.79 -4.65
C LEU A 84 3.20 -1.83 -5.75
N ALA A 85 2.12 -1.97 -6.52
CA ALA A 85 2.11 -2.64 -7.82
C ALA A 85 1.28 -1.83 -8.81
N VAL A 86 1.59 -1.96 -10.11
CA VAL A 86 0.89 -1.27 -11.19
C VAL A 86 0.37 -2.24 -12.22
N SER A 87 -0.75 -1.90 -12.85
CA SER A 87 -1.39 -2.66 -13.92
C SER A 87 -2.09 -1.73 -14.90
N HIS A 88 -2.22 -2.15 -16.17
CA HIS A 88 -3.06 -1.48 -17.16
C HIS A 88 -4.39 -2.20 -17.45
N ASP A 89 -4.54 -3.44 -16.95
CA ASP A 89 -5.66 -4.31 -17.30
C ASP A 89 -6.35 -5.00 -16.11
N PHE A 90 -5.91 -4.76 -14.86
CA PHE A 90 -6.30 -5.43 -13.61
C PHE A 90 -5.78 -6.87 -13.41
N PHE A 91 -5.20 -7.48 -14.43
CA PHE A 91 -4.80 -8.90 -14.37
C PHE A 91 -3.31 -9.05 -14.18
N ASP A 92 -2.53 -8.31 -14.95
CA ASP A 92 -1.07 -8.34 -14.88
C ASP A 92 -0.56 -7.23 -13.95
N TRP A 93 -0.06 -7.62 -12.78
CA TRP A 93 0.43 -6.69 -11.76
C TRP A 93 1.96 -6.73 -11.66
N ARG A 94 2.60 -5.63 -12.00
CA ARG A 94 4.04 -5.44 -11.83
C ARG A 94 4.33 -4.74 -10.52
N ARG A 95 5.05 -5.39 -9.60
CA ARG A 95 5.49 -4.79 -8.35
C ARG A 95 6.47 -3.66 -8.59
N LEU A 96 6.30 -2.54 -7.90
CA LEU A 96 7.26 -1.45 -7.83
C LEU A 96 8.18 -1.57 -6.62
N GLY A 97 7.73 -2.21 -5.54
CA GLY A 97 8.47 -2.41 -4.31
C GLY A 97 7.87 -1.70 -3.10
N LEU A 98 8.65 -1.63 -2.02
CA LEU A 98 8.27 -0.92 -0.80
C LEU A 98 8.30 0.59 -1.00
N VAL A 99 7.32 1.29 -0.43
CA VAL A 99 7.34 2.76 -0.37
C VAL A 99 8.33 3.21 0.70
N ARG A 100 9.18 4.15 0.31
CA ARG A 100 10.10 4.90 1.18
C ARG A 100 9.46 6.24 1.49
N PHE A 101 9.22 6.47 2.75
CA PHE A 101 8.71 7.76 3.22
C PHE A 101 9.90 8.59 3.66
N GLY A 102 10.35 9.49 2.81
CA GLY A 102 11.53 10.31 3.07
C GLY A 102 11.39 11.14 4.35
N ALA A 103 12.51 11.47 4.96
CA ALA A 103 12.54 12.32 6.13
C ALA A 103 12.07 13.75 5.77
N GLN A 104 11.06 14.23 6.47
CA GLN A 104 10.58 15.62 6.41
C GLN A 104 11.15 16.37 7.63
N GLY A 105 12.26 17.06 7.44
CA GLY A 105 12.98 17.70 8.53
C GLY A 105 13.53 16.69 9.53
N ARG A 106 12.94 16.65 10.75
CA ARG A 106 13.31 15.68 11.80
C ARG A 106 12.40 14.46 11.87
N VAL A 107 11.36 14.42 11.03
CA VAL A 107 10.39 13.31 11.04
C VAL A 107 10.78 12.29 9.97
N ASP A 108 11.12 11.09 10.40
CA ASP A 108 11.45 9.97 9.52
C ASP A 108 10.46 8.83 9.80
N PHE A 109 9.70 8.44 8.78
CA PHE A 109 8.76 7.33 8.82
C PHE A 109 9.34 6.02 8.30
N ASP A 110 10.54 6.03 7.72
CA ASP A 110 11.21 4.81 7.29
C ASP A 110 11.54 3.94 8.54
N GLY A 111 11.33 2.64 8.40
CA GLY A 111 11.52 1.72 9.53
C GLY A 111 10.32 1.56 10.47
N LEU A 112 9.31 2.42 10.40
CA LEU A 112 8.05 2.21 11.13
C LEU A 112 7.14 1.21 10.39
N SER A 113 6.37 0.43 11.16
CA SER A 113 5.22 -0.28 10.59
C SER A 113 4.28 0.72 9.93
N ASN A 114 3.89 0.45 8.68
CA ASN A 114 3.07 1.37 7.90
C ASN A 114 2.10 0.58 7.02
N LYS A 115 0.85 1.01 6.93
CA LYS A 115 -0.19 0.32 6.18
C LYS A 115 -1.36 1.24 5.81
N ASP A 116 -2.41 0.66 5.22
CA ASP A 116 -3.66 1.35 4.85
C ASP A 116 -3.42 2.52 3.90
N ALA A 117 -2.47 2.36 2.96
CA ALA A 117 -2.15 3.40 2.00
C ALA A 117 -3.11 3.41 0.81
N ALA A 118 -3.40 4.61 0.29
CA ALA A 118 -4.20 4.80 -0.91
C ALA A 118 -3.83 6.10 -1.62
N PHE A 119 -3.69 6.06 -2.94
CA PHE A 119 -3.49 7.26 -3.75
C PHE A 119 -4.80 8.00 -4.01
N PHE A 120 -4.72 9.31 -4.19
CA PHE A 120 -5.75 10.07 -4.89
C PHE A 120 -5.70 9.77 -6.39
N PRO A 121 -6.85 9.76 -7.10
CA PRO A 121 -6.88 9.44 -8.53
C PRO A 121 -6.32 10.55 -9.43
N GLN A 122 -6.31 11.77 -8.94
CA GLN A 122 -5.88 12.96 -9.69
C GLN A 122 -4.71 13.64 -9.00
N ALA A 123 -3.93 14.39 -9.80
CA ALA A 123 -2.89 15.24 -9.26
C ALA A 123 -3.48 16.33 -8.36
N VAL A 124 -2.74 16.65 -7.32
CA VAL A 124 -3.03 17.75 -6.37
C VAL A 124 -1.81 18.66 -6.25
N ASN A 125 -1.96 19.81 -5.66
CA ASN A 125 -0.80 20.61 -5.29
C ASN A 125 -0.23 20.12 -3.95
N ASP A 126 1.09 19.93 -3.90
CA ASP A 126 1.80 19.70 -2.65
C ASP A 126 1.82 21.00 -1.79
N PRO A 127 2.32 20.97 -0.55
CA PRO A 127 2.40 22.15 0.30
C PRO A 127 3.21 23.33 -0.28
N ASP A 128 4.11 23.07 -1.25
CA ASP A 128 4.90 24.09 -1.95
C ASP A 128 4.23 24.57 -3.24
N GLY A 129 3.02 24.07 -3.56
CA GLY A 129 2.24 24.43 -4.74
C GLY A 129 2.63 23.70 -6.03
N ARG A 130 3.48 22.66 -5.95
CA ARG A 130 3.90 21.87 -7.10
C ARG A 130 2.90 20.73 -7.37
N SER A 131 2.70 20.38 -8.64
CA SER A 131 1.84 19.25 -9.01
C SER A 131 2.42 17.93 -8.51
N ALA A 132 1.62 17.15 -7.78
CA ALA A 132 2.03 15.91 -7.14
C ALA A 132 0.89 14.89 -7.08
N LEU A 133 1.24 13.63 -6.91
CA LEU A 133 0.33 12.56 -6.53
C LEU A 133 0.36 12.41 -5.02
N ALA A 134 -0.80 12.47 -4.39
CA ALA A 134 -0.92 12.33 -2.94
C ALA A 134 -1.22 10.88 -2.55
N LEU A 135 -0.54 10.41 -1.52
CA LEU A 135 -0.69 9.09 -0.94
C LEU A 135 -1.06 9.21 0.54
N PHE A 136 -2.24 8.74 0.91
CA PHE A 136 -2.55 8.48 2.31
C PHE A 136 -1.76 7.28 2.81
N HIS A 137 -1.27 7.35 4.05
CA HIS A 137 -0.67 6.22 4.74
C HIS A 137 -0.90 6.31 6.25
N ARG A 138 -0.72 5.20 6.96
CA ARG A 138 -0.95 5.13 8.41
C ARG A 138 0.22 4.45 9.11
N PRO A 139 1.27 5.22 9.47
CA PRO A 139 2.36 4.70 10.28
C PRO A 139 1.87 4.35 11.68
N SER A 140 2.42 3.29 12.26
CA SER A 140 2.20 2.94 13.66
C SER A 140 3.42 3.27 14.49
N PHE A 141 3.22 4.07 15.52
CA PHE A 141 4.27 4.39 16.47
C PHE A 141 4.44 3.32 17.57
N ARG A 142 3.63 2.26 17.52
CA ARG A 142 3.73 1.13 18.44
C ARG A 142 4.62 0.06 17.82
N VAL A 143 5.84 -0.04 18.33
CA VAL A 143 6.78 -1.08 17.93
C VAL A 143 6.89 -2.16 19.02
N GLN A 144 7.10 -3.39 18.58
CA GLN A 144 7.41 -4.48 19.47
C GLN A 144 8.93 -4.63 19.53
N THR A 145 9.50 -4.56 20.74
CA THR A 145 10.93 -4.77 20.94
C THR A 145 11.28 -6.25 20.77
N ALA A 146 12.57 -6.54 20.61
CA ALA A 146 13.08 -7.91 20.53
C ALA A 146 12.71 -8.77 21.76
N THR A 147 12.42 -8.13 22.91
CA THR A 147 11.97 -8.80 24.15
C THR A 147 10.45 -8.93 24.25
N GLY A 148 9.70 -8.62 23.17
CA GLY A 148 8.25 -8.70 23.13
C GLY A 148 7.50 -7.54 23.82
N ARG A 149 8.21 -6.58 24.42
CA ARG A 149 7.58 -5.40 25.02
C ARG A 149 7.10 -4.43 23.95
N ARG A 150 5.94 -3.83 24.15
CA ARG A 150 5.44 -2.73 23.30
C ARG A 150 6.08 -1.42 23.75
N ARG A 151 6.61 -0.67 22.80
CA ARG A 151 7.16 0.67 22.98
C ARG A 151 6.52 1.62 21.97
N THR A 152 6.28 2.84 22.37
CA THR A 152 5.91 3.91 21.44
C THR A 152 7.19 4.59 20.96
N MET A 153 7.43 4.57 19.65
CA MET A 153 8.52 5.27 18.99
C MET A 153 7.89 6.35 18.11
N VAL A 154 7.93 7.57 18.59
CA VAL A 154 7.48 8.74 17.83
C VAL A 154 8.73 9.35 17.20
N PRO A 155 8.72 9.62 15.88
CA PRO A 155 9.83 10.30 15.24
C PRO A 155 10.13 11.66 15.91
N ASP A 156 11.40 12.01 15.95
CA ASP A 156 11.83 13.30 16.50
C ASP A 156 11.15 14.45 15.75
N GLY A 157 10.74 15.48 16.51
CA GLY A 157 10.03 16.64 15.96
C GLY A 157 8.52 16.47 15.82
N LEU A 158 7.98 15.25 15.97
CA LEU A 158 6.56 15.01 15.89
C LEU A 158 5.88 15.24 17.26
N ARG A 159 4.79 16.04 17.29
CA ARG A 159 4.00 16.29 18.51
C ARG A 159 2.88 15.27 18.69
N GLU A 160 2.31 14.73 17.59
CA GLU A 160 1.26 13.73 17.62
C GLU A 160 1.86 12.36 18.01
N ARG A 161 1.27 11.72 19.02
CA ARG A 161 1.73 10.41 19.53
C ARG A 161 0.77 9.26 19.24
N ARG A 162 -0.40 9.59 18.70
CA ARG A 162 -1.40 8.60 18.32
C ARG A 162 -1.16 8.15 16.88
N ASP A 163 -1.53 6.91 16.59
CA ASP A 163 -1.59 6.44 15.22
C ASP A 163 -2.56 7.34 14.45
N SER A 164 -2.08 7.97 13.38
CA SER A 164 -2.81 8.96 12.59
C SER A 164 -2.62 8.67 11.11
N MET A 165 -3.52 9.18 10.28
CA MET A 165 -3.32 9.19 8.84
C MET A 165 -2.46 10.38 8.45
N TRP A 166 -1.55 10.13 7.53
CA TRP A 166 -0.61 11.10 6.98
C TRP A 166 -0.76 11.18 5.47
N LEU A 167 -0.32 12.28 4.90
CA LEU A 167 -0.20 12.50 3.46
C LEU A 167 1.28 12.57 3.11
N ALA A 168 1.64 11.80 2.10
CA ALA A 168 2.92 11.90 1.42
C ALA A 168 2.68 12.34 -0.04
N TYR A 169 3.68 12.91 -0.67
CA TYR A 169 3.55 13.48 -2.00
C TYR A 169 4.69 13.02 -2.89
N VAL A 170 4.33 12.54 -4.07
CA VAL A 170 5.27 12.20 -5.14
C VAL A 170 5.15 13.24 -6.24
N PRO A 171 6.21 13.96 -6.62
CA PRO A 171 6.14 14.92 -7.73
C PRO A 171 5.63 14.24 -9.00
N LEU A 172 4.61 14.84 -9.64
CA LEU A 172 3.99 14.26 -10.83
C LEU A 172 5.00 14.10 -11.96
N GLU A 173 5.89 15.07 -12.15
CA GLU A 173 6.94 15.01 -13.15
C GLU A 173 7.87 13.79 -12.95
N ALA A 174 8.24 13.48 -11.70
CA ALA A 174 9.06 12.33 -11.39
C ALA A 174 8.34 11.01 -11.72
N ALA A 175 7.04 10.92 -11.40
CA ALA A 175 6.23 9.73 -11.71
C ALA A 175 6.01 9.54 -13.22
N HIS A 176 5.92 10.63 -14.01
CA HIS A 176 5.89 10.58 -15.47
C HIS A 176 7.22 10.13 -16.08
N ALA A 177 8.35 10.57 -15.51
CA ALA A 177 9.67 10.18 -15.98
C ALA A 177 9.98 8.69 -15.68
N ASP A 178 9.60 8.24 -14.48
CA ASP A 178 9.72 6.83 -14.06
C ASP A 178 8.62 6.50 -13.05
N ILE A 179 7.75 5.55 -13.41
CA ILE A 179 6.68 5.07 -12.54
C ILE A 179 7.21 4.54 -11.19
N ALA A 180 8.45 4.07 -11.14
CA ALA A 180 9.08 3.62 -9.89
C ALA A 180 9.27 4.76 -8.88
N ALA A 181 9.22 6.03 -9.32
CA ALA A 181 9.24 7.19 -8.41
C ALA A 181 8.06 7.19 -7.42
N LEU A 182 6.95 6.50 -7.74
CA LEU A 182 5.84 6.31 -6.80
C LEU A 182 6.26 5.66 -5.47
N THR A 183 7.39 4.98 -5.44
CA THR A 183 7.93 4.38 -4.21
C THR A 183 8.74 5.35 -3.34
N TRP A 184 8.87 6.62 -3.73
CA TRP A 184 9.59 7.65 -3.00
C TRP A 184 8.62 8.80 -2.64
N ALA A 185 7.85 8.63 -1.57
CA ALA A 185 6.80 9.51 -1.13
C ALA A 185 7.15 10.32 0.14
#